data_312ad7323ac06b9d6d884ccb663ae654
#
_entry.id   312ad7323ac06b9d6d884ccb663ae654
#
_cell.length_a   1.000
_cell.length_b   1.000
_cell.length_c   1.000
_cell.angle_alpha   90.00
_cell.angle_beta   90.00
_cell.angle_gamma   90.00
#
_symmetry.space_group_name_H-M   'P 1'
#
loop_
_entity.id
_entity.type
_entity.pdbx_description
1 polymer ?
#
loop_
_entity_poly.entity_id
_entity_poly.type
_entity_poly.pdbx_seq_one_letter_code
_entity_poly.pdbx_strand_id
1 'polypeptide(L)'
;LDRRMANPDNKPQLEALLELLVEQALAVKPRSGNDLAIFMRLLGLAFSQSQGHLRKYLEEVYGKVFRRYMLLVHEAAPRIPPLELFWRVHFMLGAAAFSMSGIKALRAMSEADFGVNTSLEQVMRLMVPFLAAGMRAEAALNDPQLAAAVLRPRKPQPAVKG
;
A
#
# COMPACT_ATOMS: atom_id res chain seq x y z
N LEU A 1 -2.88 -14.12 10.29
CA LEU A 1 -1.58 -14.25 9.63
C LEU A 1 -0.92 -15.59 9.96
N ASP A 2 -0.88 -15.99 11.22
CA ASP A 2 -0.15 -17.19 11.68
C ASP A 2 -0.72 -18.51 11.13
N ARG A 3 -2.05 -18.62 10.97
CA ARG A 3 -2.68 -19.84 10.44
C ARG A 3 -2.41 -20.08 8.94
N ARG A 4 -2.15 -19.04 8.15
CA ARG A 4 -1.81 -19.16 6.72
C ARG A 4 -0.33 -19.46 6.48
N MET A 5 0.55 -19.16 7.45
CA MET A 5 1.98 -19.48 7.37
C MET A 5 2.31 -20.94 7.77
N ALA A 6 1.36 -21.69 8.32
CA ALA A 6 1.59 -23.05 8.81
C ALA A 6 1.56 -24.14 7.73
N ASN A 7 1.29 -23.80 6.46
CA ASN A 7 1.29 -24.78 5.37
C ASN A 7 2.39 -24.44 4.36
N PRO A 8 3.52 -25.18 4.34
CA PRO A 8 4.66 -24.90 3.47
C PRO A 8 4.37 -25.07 1.97
N ASP A 9 3.32 -25.80 1.60
CA ASP A 9 2.94 -26.03 0.21
C ASP A 9 1.99 -24.95 -0.35
N ASN A 10 1.48 -24.05 0.49
CA ASN A 10 0.53 -23.03 0.10
C ASN A 10 1.21 -21.65 0.09
N LYS A 11 1.95 -21.36 -1.00
CA LYS A 11 2.50 -20.01 -1.21
C LYS A 11 1.37 -18.98 -1.15
N PRO A 12 1.52 -17.90 -0.37
CA PRO A 12 0.49 -16.88 -0.27
C PRO A 12 0.21 -16.30 -1.65
N GLN A 13 -1.05 -16.33 -2.07
CA GLN A 13 -1.45 -15.64 -3.28
C GLN A 13 -1.59 -14.16 -2.99
N LEU A 14 -1.13 -13.31 -3.90
CA LEU A 14 -1.10 -11.87 -3.74
C LEU A 14 -2.50 -11.30 -3.45
N GLU A 15 -3.52 -11.78 -4.17
CA GLU A 15 -4.91 -11.39 -3.93
C GLU A 15 -5.36 -11.73 -2.51
N ALA A 16 -5.05 -12.91 -2.03
CA ALA A 16 -5.42 -13.32 -0.68
C ALA A 16 -4.76 -12.43 0.39
N LEU A 17 -3.55 -11.91 0.14
CA LEU A 17 -2.91 -10.94 1.03
C LEU A 17 -3.59 -9.57 0.97
N LEU A 18 -4.02 -9.12 -0.21
CA LEU A 18 -4.74 -7.86 -0.37
C LEU A 18 -6.15 -7.95 0.21
N GLU A 19 -6.86 -9.05 -0.02
CA GLU A 19 -8.17 -9.32 0.58
C GLU A 19 -8.10 -9.36 2.10
N LEU A 20 -7.04 -9.98 2.67
CA LEU A 20 -6.82 -9.97 4.11
C LEU A 20 -6.73 -8.56 4.68
N LEU A 21 -6.05 -7.62 3.99
CA LEU A 21 -6.00 -6.22 4.42
C LEU A 21 -7.39 -5.57 4.39
N VAL A 22 -8.15 -5.81 3.32
CA VAL A 22 -9.53 -5.30 3.21
C VAL A 22 -10.41 -5.85 4.31
N GLU A 23 -10.39 -7.16 4.54
CA GLU A 23 -11.15 -7.80 5.59
C GLU A 23 -10.80 -7.25 6.99
N GLN A 24 -9.51 -7.08 7.28
CA GLN A 24 -9.07 -6.51 8.55
C GLN A 24 -9.50 -5.05 8.70
N ALA A 25 -9.41 -4.25 7.64
CA ALA A 25 -9.84 -2.86 7.65
C ALA A 25 -11.36 -2.73 7.88
N LEU A 26 -12.16 -3.63 7.28
CA LEU A 26 -13.62 -3.67 7.46
C LEU A 26 -14.03 -4.25 8.83
N ALA A 27 -13.22 -5.15 9.40
CA ALA A 27 -13.49 -5.76 10.70
C ALA A 27 -13.23 -4.81 11.89
N VAL A 28 -12.48 -3.74 11.70
CA VAL A 28 -12.29 -2.72 12.73
C VAL A 28 -13.63 -2.06 13.03
N LYS A 29 -14.18 -2.30 14.23
CA LYS A 29 -15.40 -1.64 14.67
C LYS A 29 -15.13 -0.14 14.82
N PRO A 30 -15.73 0.71 13.99
CA PRO A 30 -15.48 2.14 14.05
C PRO A 30 -16.06 2.70 15.35
N ARG A 31 -15.28 3.50 16.07
CA ARG A 31 -15.79 4.34 17.18
C ARG A 31 -16.64 5.48 16.62
N SER A 32 -16.26 5.98 15.47
CA SER A 32 -17.03 6.93 14.65
C SER A 32 -17.04 6.37 13.23
N GLY A 33 -18.11 6.43 12.48
CA GLY A 33 -18.23 5.83 11.13
C GLY A 33 -17.19 6.29 10.09
N ASN A 34 -16.08 6.92 10.51
CA ASN A 34 -15.06 7.55 9.66
C ASN A 34 -13.62 7.16 10.02
N ASP A 35 -13.41 6.25 10.97
CA ASP A 35 -12.08 5.99 11.57
C ASP A 35 -11.04 5.53 10.51
N LEU A 36 -11.44 4.68 9.57
CA LEU A 36 -10.55 4.23 8.50
C LEU A 36 -10.12 5.39 7.58
N ALA A 37 -11.05 6.27 7.19
CA ALA A 37 -10.73 7.43 6.37
C ALA A 37 -9.80 8.41 7.10
N ILE A 38 -10.01 8.60 8.40
CA ILE A 38 -9.14 9.42 9.25
C ILE A 38 -7.76 8.80 9.34
N PHE A 39 -7.65 7.49 9.59
CA PHE A 39 -6.37 6.78 9.64
C PHE A 39 -5.61 6.89 8.32
N MET A 40 -6.28 6.67 7.18
CA MET A 40 -5.65 6.78 5.85
C MET A 40 -5.21 8.21 5.53
N ARG A 41 -5.97 9.21 5.99
CA ARG A 41 -5.56 10.62 5.87
C ARG A 41 -4.31 10.91 6.70
N LEU A 42 -4.24 10.43 7.93
CA LEU A 42 -3.06 10.58 8.80
C LEU A 42 -1.85 9.87 8.21
N LEU A 43 -2.04 8.67 7.65
CA LEU A 43 -0.99 7.93 6.95
C LEU A 43 -0.46 8.74 5.75
N GLY A 44 -1.35 9.27 4.91
CA GLY A 44 -0.98 10.15 3.80
C GLY A 44 -0.19 11.38 4.25
N LEU A 45 -0.61 12.05 5.33
CA LEU A 45 0.09 13.19 5.89
C LEU A 45 1.48 12.82 6.44
N ALA A 46 1.62 11.64 7.07
CA ALA A 46 2.90 11.17 7.59
C ALA A 46 3.97 10.99 6.50
N PHE A 47 3.56 10.66 5.27
CA PHE A 47 4.46 10.46 4.14
C PHE A 47 4.58 11.67 3.21
N SER A 48 3.59 12.55 3.15
CA SER A 48 3.59 13.73 2.28
C SER A 48 4.24 14.97 2.90
N GLN A 49 4.32 15.04 4.23
CA GLN A 49 4.94 16.14 4.95
C GLN A 49 6.13 15.65 5.79
N SER A 50 6.98 16.58 6.23
CA SER A 50 8.15 16.27 7.08
C SER A 50 7.75 15.89 8.52
N GLN A 51 6.82 14.96 8.66
CA GLN A 51 6.25 14.48 9.93
C GLN A 51 7.07 13.30 10.49
N GLY A 52 8.37 13.53 10.75
CA GLY A 52 9.26 12.47 11.23
C GLY A 52 8.80 11.77 12.51
N HIS A 53 8.17 12.52 13.45
CA HIS A 53 7.63 11.96 14.68
C HIS A 53 6.45 11.01 14.44
N LEU A 54 5.56 11.32 13.48
CA LEU A 54 4.43 10.47 13.14
C LEU A 54 4.91 9.17 12.44
N ARG A 55 5.90 9.28 11.54
CA ARG A 55 6.52 8.09 10.93
C ARG A 55 7.16 7.19 11.98
N LYS A 56 7.90 7.77 12.92
CA LYS A 56 8.52 7.02 14.03
C LYS A 56 7.45 6.31 14.87
N TYR A 57 6.39 6.98 15.23
CA TYR A 57 5.26 6.39 15.95
C TYR A 57 4.65 5.21 15.19
N LEU A 58 4.36 5.40 13.89
CA LEU A 58 3.81 4.32 13.05
C LEU A 58 4.77 3.13 12.95
N GLU A 59 6.07 3.37 12.87
CA GLU A 59 7.08 2.32 12.86
C GLU A 59 7.16 1.56 14.18
N GLU A 60 7.10 2.26 15.30
CA GLU A 60 7.12 1.67 16.65
C GLU A 60 5.88 0.79 16.89
N VAL A 61 4.70 1.26 16.51
CA VAL A 61 3.43 0.57 16.76
C VAL A 61 3.17 -0.55 15.73
N TYR A 62 3.39 -0.29 14.45
CA TYR A 62 2.99 -1.19 13.37
C TYR A 62 4.15 -1.84 12.62
N GLY A 63 5.40 -1.42 12.85
CA GLY A 63 6.56 -1.83 12.06
C GLY A 63 6.80 -3.34 12.06
N LYS A 64 6.53 -4.05 13.16
CA LYS A 64 6.67 -5.52 13.23
C LYS A 64 5.65 -6.22 12.31
N VAL A 65 4.39 -5.79 12.37
CA VAL A 65 3.31 -6.35 11.54
C VAL A 65 3.55 -6.03 10.08
N PHE A 66 3.96 -4.80 9.78
CA PHE A 66 4.27 -4.37 8.42
C PHE A 66 5.44 -5.16 7.82
N ARG A 67 6.55 -5.34 8.54
CA ARG A 67 7.68 -6.16 8.07
C ARG A 67 7.27 -7.60 7.78
N ARG A 68 6.45 -8.20 8.65
CA ARG A 68 5.94 -9.56 8.43
C ARG A 68 5.05 -9.65 7.19
N TYR A 69 4.18 -8.67 6.99
CA TYR A 69 3.37 -8.57 5.79
C TYR A 69 4.23 -8.43 4.54
N MET A 70 5.28 -7.59 4.58
CA MET A 70 6.21 -7.41 3.46
C MET A 70 6.94 -8.69 3.07
N LEU A 71 7.30 -9.55 4.03
CA LEU A 71 7.88 -10.87 3.74
C LEU A 71 6.91 -11.73 2.94
N LEU A 72 5.65 -11.79 3.34
CA LEU A 72 4.61 -12.53 2.61
C LEU A 72 4.38 -11.98 1.18
N VAL A 73 4.38 -10.67 1.03
CA VAL A 73 4.26 -10.03 -0.29
C VAL A 73 5.47 -10.37 -1.17
N HIS A 74 6.67 -10.37 -0.61
CA HIS A 74 7.88 -10.77 -1.33
C HIS A 74 7.83 -12.25 -1.77
N GLU A 75 7.36 -13.14 -0.91
CA GLU A 75 7.15 -14.55 -1.24
C GLU A 75 6.08 -14.75 -2.33
N ALA A 76 5.04 -13.92 -2.34
CA ALA A 76 3.99 -13.95 -3.35
C ALA A 76 4.43 -13.36 -4.71
N ALA A 77 5.47 -12.50 -4.71
CA ALA A 77 5.97 -11.81 -5.90
C ALA A 77 7.50 -11.91 -6.05
N PRO A 78 8.09 -13.13 -6.10
CA PRO A 78 9.53 -13.33 -6.01
C PRO A 78 10.32 -12.82 -7.22
N ARG A 79 9.64 -12.50 -8.33
CA ARG A 79 10.27 -12.00 -9.57
C ARG A 79 10.48 -10.49 -9.57
N ILE A 80 9.92 -9.78 -8.58
CA ILE A 80 10.03 -8.32 -8.50
C ILE A 80 11.29 -7.95 -7.71
N PRO A 81 12.20 -7.14 -8.27
CA PRO A 81 13.37 -6.66 -7.55
C PRO A 81 12.98 -5.92 -6.25
N PRO A 82 13.76 -6.04 -5.14
CA PRO A 82 13.38 -5.46 -3.85
C PRO A 82 13.10 -3.96 -3.87
N LEU A 83 13.88 -3.18 -4.61
CA LEU A 83 13.66 -1.73 -4.76
C LEU A 83 12.33 -1.44 -5.46
N GLU A 84 12.02 -2.18 -6.51
CA GLU A 84 10.75 -2.01 -7.23
C GLU A 84 9.58 -2.46 -6.39
N LEU A 85 9.71 -3.57 -5.64
CA LEU A 85 8.70 -4.03 -4.69
C LEU A 85 8.40 -2.95 -3.63
N PHE A 86 9.44 -2.32 -3.09
CA PHE A 86 9.30 -1.19 -2.18
C PHE A 86 8.41 -0.08 -2.79
N TRP A 87 8.67 0.33 -4.03
CA TRP A 87 7.89 1.36 -4.69
C TRP A 87 6.46 0.92 -5.00
N ARG A 88 6.26 -0.30 -5.48
CA ARG A 88 4.92 -0.83 -5.77
C ARG A 88 4.04 -0.87 -4.52
N VAL A 89 4.59 -1.27 -3.38
CA VAL A 89 3.86 -1.21 -2.10
C VAL A 89 3.50 0.21 -1.72
N HIS A 90 4.39 1.18 -1.93
CA HIS A 90 4.08 2.59 -1.65
C HIS A 90 3.05 3.16 -2.63
N PHE A 91 3.04 2.75 -3.91
CA PHE A 91 1.99 3.10 -4.86
C PHE A 91 0.63 2.53 -4.43
N MET A 92 0.61 1.28 -3.98
CA MET A 92 -0.58 0.65 -3.43
C MET A 92 -1.13 1.40 -2.21
N LEU A 93 -0.25 1.74 -1.25
CA LEU A 93 -0.63 2.54 -0.08
C LEU A 93 -1.13 3.93 -0.47
N GLY A 94 -0.51 4.57 -1.46
CA GLY A 94 -0.95 5.86 -1.99
C GLY A 94 -2.33 5.80 -2.62
N ALA A 95 -2.61 4.78 -3.44
CA ALA A 95 -3.92 4.56 -4.03
C ALA A 95 -4.99 4.34 -2.96
N ALA A 96 -4.71 3.51 -1.96
CA ALA A 96 -5.60 3.27 -0.83
C ALA A 96 -5.84 4.55 -0.01
N ALA A 97 -4.78 5.27 0.34
CA ALA A 97 -4.87 6.51 1.12
C ALA A 97 -5.69 7.58 0.39
N PHE A 98 -5.47 7.78 -0.91
CA PHE A 98 -6.24 8.74 -1.72
C PHE A 98 -7.72 8.34 -1.76
N SER A 99 -8.02 7.10 -2.13
CA SER A 99 -9.39 6.63 -2.29
C SER A 99 -10.17 6.67 -0.98
N MET A 100 -9.55 6.26 0.13
CA MET A 100 -10.21 6.23 1.44
C MET A 100 -10.35 7.63 2.06
N SER A 101 -9.35 8.49 1.96
CA SER A 101 -9.43 9.86 2.48
C SER A 101 -10.44 10.71 1.72
N GLY A 102 -10.56 10.49 0.40
CA GLY A 102 -11.49 11.18 -0.50
C GLY A 102 -12.84 10.48 -0.70
N ILE A 103 -13.13 9.40 0.02
CA ILE A 103 -14.24 8.49 -0.27
C ILE A 103 -15.60 9.19 -0.42
N LYS A 104 -15.88 10.19 0.42
CA LYS A 104 -17.16 10.93 0.35
C LYS A 104 -17.30 11.72 -0.96
N ALA A 105 -16.25 12.42 -1.37
CA ALA A 105 -16.23 13.19 -2.60
C ALA A 105 -16.30 12.28 -3.84
N LEU A 106 -15.49 11.21 -3.86
CA LEU A 106 -15.45 10.25 -4.96
C LEU A 106 -16.82 9.55 -5.14
N ARG A 107 -17.50 9.21 -4.05
CA ARG A 107 -18.85 8.63 -4.10
C ARG A 107 -19.87 9.62 -4.66
N ALA A 108 -19.83 10.88 -4.23
CA ALA A 108 -20.72 11.92 -4.75
C ALA A 108 -20.50 12.14 -6.26
N MET A 109 -19.25 12.13 -6.74
CA MET A 109 -18.92 12.21 -8.16
C MET A 109 -19.45 10.98 -8.92
N SER A 110 -19.21 9.76 -8.40
CA SER A 110 -19.72 8.52 -9.01
C SER A 110 -21.24 8.49 -9.09
N GLU A 111 -21.92 8.99 -8.07
CA GLU A 111 -23.39 9.10 -8.07
C GLU A 111 -23.87 10.12 -9.10
N ALA A 112 -23.20 11.27 -9.22
CA ALA A 112 -23.55 12.30 -10.20
C ALA A 112 -23.31 11.85 -11.66
N ASP A 113 -22.17 11.18 -11.91
CA ASP A 113 -21.76 10.83 -13.27
C ASP A 113 -22.41 9.52 -13.76
N PHE A 114 -22.65 8.56 -12.87
CA PHE A 114 -23.08 7.20 -13.22
C PHE A 114 -24.40 6.78 -12.55
N GLY A 115 -24.98 7.60 -11.66
CA GLY A 115 -26.18 7.25 -10.91
C GLY A 115 -26.01 6.11 -9.92
N VAL A 116 -24.77 5.81 -9.51
CA VAL A 116 -24.45 4.66 -8.65
C VAL A 116 -23.84 5.12 -7.33
N ASN A 117 -24.51 4.75 -6.23
CA ASN A 117 -24.00 4.99 -4.87
C ASN A 117 -23.22 3.78 -4.38
N THR A 118 -21.91 3.79 -4.56
CA THR A 118 -21.01 2.68 -4.21
C THR A 118 -20.69 2.71 -2.71
N SER A 119 -20.84 1.57 -2.01
CA SER A 119 -20.45 1.47 -0.60
C SER A 119 -18.92 1.48 -0.42
N LEU A 120 -18.44 1.81 0.79
CA LEU A 120 -17.01 1.73 1.13
C LEU A 120 -16.45 0.32 0.86
N GLU A 121 -17.18 -0.72 1.27
CA GLU A 121 -16.78 -2.12 1.05
C GLU A 121 -16.64 -2.43 -0.44
N GLN A 122 -17.61 -2.00 -1.26
CA GLN A 122 -17.55 -2.20 -2.71
C GLN A 122 -16.32 -1.51 -3.33
N VAL A 123 -16.03 -0.27 -2.93
CA VAL A 123 -14.83 0.45 -3.40
C VAL A 123 -13.55 -0.29 -3.00
N MET A 124 -13.45 -0.75 -1.76
CA MET A 124 -12.29 -1.51 -1.29
C MET A 124 -12.12 -2.82 -2.07
N ARG A 125 -13.21 -3.54 -2.35
CA ARG A 125 -13.18 -4.79 -3.15
C ARG A 125 -12.81 -4.53 -4.61
N LEU A 126 -13.22 -3.41 -5.21
CA LEU A 126 -12.80 -3.01 -6.56
C LEU A 126 -11.30 -2.69 -6.63
N MET A 127 -10.69 -2.23 -5.54
CA MET A 127 -9.26 -1.96 -5.50
C MET A 127 -8.41 -3.23 -5.55
N VAL A 128 -8.88 -4.36 -5.01
CA VAL A 128 -8.10 -5.61 -4.92
C VAL A 128 -7.57 -6.07 -6.29
N PRO A 129 -8.41 -6.29 -7.33
CA PRO A 129 -7.92 -6.72 -8.63
C PRO A 129 -7.02 -5.69 -9.31
N PHE A 130 -7.28 -4.39 -9.14
CA PHE A 130 -6.45 -3.32 -9.66
C PHE A 130 -5.04 -3.35 -9.02
N LEU A 131 -4.96 -3.42 -7.70
CA LEU A 131 -3.69 -3.46 -6.98
C LEU A 131 -2.93 -4.76 -7.26
N ALA A 132 -3.63 -5.89 -7.33
CA ALA A 132 -3.03 -7.18 -7.67
C ALA A 132 -2.44 -7.18 -9.09
N ALA A 133 -3.13 -6.59 -10.06
CA ALA A 133 -2.61 -6.45 -11.41
C ALA A 133 -1.34 -5.57 -11.46
N GLY A 134 -1.34 -4.44 -10.74
CA GLY A 134 -0.18 -3.56 -10.61
C GLY A 134 1.02 -4.26 -9.95
N MET A 135 0.76 -5.08 -8.94
CA MET A 135 1.80 -5.87 -8.27
C MET A 135 2.34 -7.03 -9.12
N ARG A 136 1.54 -7.56 -10.08
CA ARG A 136 1.97 -8.62 -10.99
C ARG A 136 2.56 -8.14 -12.30
N ALA A 137 2.42 -6.86 -12.62
CA ALA A 137 2.97 -6.30 -13.84
C ALA A 137 4.45 -6.69 -13.98
N GLU A 138 4.94 -6.83 -15.20
CA GLU A 138 6.34 -7.10 -15.47
C GLU A 138 7.23 -6.09 -14.73
N ALA A 139 8.36 -6.55 -14.20
CA ALA A 139 9.25 -5.70 -13.45
C ALA A 139 9.85 -4.63 -14.37
N ALA A 140 9.59 -3.38 -14.06
CA ALA A 140 10.06 -2.24 -14.84
C ALA A 140 11.59 -2.12 -14.82
N LEU A 141 12.25 -2.56 -13.75
CA LEU A 141 13.71 -2.62 -13.64
C LEU A 141 14.34 -3.73 -14.49
N ASN A 142 13.55 -4.56 -15.18
CA ASN A 142 14.05 -5.45 -16.23
C ASN A 142 14.42 -4.68 -17.51
N ASP A 143 13.92 -3.45 -17.71
CA ASP A 143 14.38 -2.53 -18.73
C ASP A 143 15.77 -1.98 -18.36
N PRO A 144 16.83 -2.26 -19.17
CA PRO A 144 18.18 -1.80 -18.86
C PRO A 144 18.33 -0.28 -18.81
N GLN A 145 17.55 0.47 -19.61
CA GLN A 145 17.62 1.92 -19.65
C GLN A 145 17.03 2.51 -18.35
N LEU A 146 15.88 2.00 -17.93
CA LEU A 146 15.25 2.43 -16.68
C LEU A 146 16.10 2.01 -15.49
N ALA A 147 16.60 0.77 -15.46
CA ALA A 147 17.49 0.29 -14.41
C ALA A 147 18.73 1.17 -14.27
N ALA A 148 19.40 1.51 -15.38
CA ALA A 148 20.55 2.40 -15.38
C ALA A 148 20.22 3.83 -14.88
N ALA A 149 19.01 4.32 -15.15
CA ALA A 149 18.56 5.62 -14.68
C ALA A 149 18.27 5.62 -13.17
N VAL A 150 17.58 4.57 -12.69
CA VAL A 150 17.11 4.47 -11.29
C VAL A 150 18.21 4.04 -10.33
N LEU A 151 19.10 3.12 -10.75
CA LEU A 151 20.17 2.55 -9.91
C LEU A 151 21.46 3.38 -9.92
N ARG A 152 21.47 4.58 -10.48
CA ARG A 152 22.66 5.45 -10.46
C ARG A 152 23.10 5.71 -9.02
N PRO A 153 24.37 5.47 -8.69
CA PRO A 153 24.90 5.81 -7.38
C PRO A 153 24.74 7.30 -7.12
N ARG A 154 24.31 7.66 -5.91
CA ARG A 154 24.20 9.06 -5.49
C ARG A 154 25.57 9.71 -5.59
N LYS A 155 25.70 10.79 -6.37
CA LYS A 155 26.93 11.61 -6.34
C LYS A 155 27.18 12.03 -4.89
N PRO A 156 28.42 11.90 -4.37
CA PRO A 156 28.75 12.39 -3.04
C PRO A 156 28.35 13.86 -2.95
N GLN A 157 27.56 14.23 -1.95
CA GLN A 157 27.27 15.63 -1.68
C GLN A 157 28.59 16.32 -1.30
N PRO A 158 28.90 17.49 -1.89
CA PRO A 158 30.05 18.27 -1.43
C PRO A 158 29.87 18.53 0.07
N ALA A 159 30.94 18.30 0.84
CA ALA A 159 30.96 18.56 2.27
C ALA A 159 30.53 20.02 2.49
N VAL A 160 29.45 20.23 3.24
CA VAL A 160 29.05 21.55 3.69
C VAL A 160 30.19 22.03 4.59
N LYS A 161 31.01 22.96 4.07
CA LYS A 161 31.99 23.66 4.87
C LYS A 161 31.22 24.48 5.90
N GLY A 162 31.30 24.06 7.17
CA GLY A 162 30.82 24.83 8.31
C GLY A 162 31.65 26.08 8.56
#